data_22eef8982ea37196fe1d61e65c79531c
#
_entry.id   22eef8982ea37196fe1d61e65c79531c
#
_cell.length_a   1.000
_cell.length_b   1.000
_cell.length_c   1.000
_cell.angle_alpha   90.00
_cell.angle_beta   90.00
_cell.angle_gamma   90.00
#
_symmetry.space_group_name_H-M   'P 1'
#
loop_
_entity.id
_entity.type
_entity.pdbx_description
1 polymer ?
#
loop_
_entity_poly.entity_id
_entity_poly.type
_entity_poly.pdbx_seq_one_letter_code
_entity_poly.pdbx_strand_id
1 'polypeptide(L)'
;MQRRVLSVALTFGMAAGTLILSSCATTEARISQHPEIYQRLSPTDQVLVSQGQIRPGMTTDAVWLAWGTPDQKLPGKVRGRPTETWVYIRYNTPPSYGGPYYYGPFDWSYIPPKFPYPSKGVTFSNGRVVFFRYLPSPPPL
;
A
#
# COMPACT_ATOMS: atom_id res chain seq x y z
N MET A 1 -21.03 69.38 1.55
CA MET A 1 -20.65 68.42 0.46
C MET A 1 -19.71 67.36 1.01
N GLN A 2 -20.24 66.18 1.39
CA GLN A 2 -19.44 65.07 1.87
C GLN A 2 -19.24 64.07 0.77
N ARG A 3 -18.01 63.90 0.31
CA ARG A 3 -17.61 62.86 -0.62
C ARG A 3 -17.42 61.52 0.11
N ARG A 4 -18.32 60.58 -0.11
CA ARG A 4 -18.18 59.19 0.34
C ARG A 4 -17.17 58.47 -0.57
N VAL A 5 -16.05 58.07 0.02
CA VAL A 5 -15.06 57.21 -0.62
C VAL A 5 -15.54 55.76 -0.42
N LEU A 6 -15.93 55.09 -1.46
CA LEU A 6 -16.23 53.67 -1.45
C LEU A 6 -14.89 52.90 -1.49
N SER A 7 -14.56 52.26 -0.38
CA SER A 7 -13.44 51.30 -0.31
C SER A 7 -13.95 49.93 -0.86
N VAL A 8 -13.47 49.58 -2.03
CA VAL A 8 -13.66 48.23 -2.58
C VAL A 8 -12.57 47.34 -1.97
N ALA A 9 -12.98 46.49 -1.02
CA ALA A 9 -12.12 45.44 -0.50
C ALA A 9 -12.05 44.27 -1.49
N LEU A 10 -10.92 44.13 -2.15
CA LEU A 10 -10.63 43.03 -3.08
C LEU A 10 -10.20 41.81 -2.24
N THR A 11 -11.12 40.90 -1.94
CA THR A 11 -10.82 39.61 -1.29
C THR A 11 -10.18 38.68 -2.32
N PHE A 12 -8.87 38.53 -2.20
CA PHE A 12 -8.09 37.51 -2.91
C PHE A 12 -8.39 36.15 -2.27
N GLY A 13 -9.24 35.37 -2.91
CA GLY A 13 -9.50 33.97 -2.56
C GLY A 13 -8.29 33.11 -2.92
N MET A 14 -7.52 32.74 -1.91
CA MET A 14 -6.40 31.82 -2.03
C MET A 14 -6.95 30.39 -2.10
N ALA A 15 -7.17 29.88 -3.33
CA ALA A 15 -7.48 28.48 -3.56
C ALA A 15 -6.22 27.65 -3.25
N ALA A 16 -6.15 27.10 -2.05
CA ALA A 16 -5.15 26.11 -1.67
C ALA A 16 -5.45 24.82 -2.44
N GLY A 17 -4.81 24.65 -3.60
CA GLY A 17 -4.79 23.39 -4.32
C GLY A 17 -4.07 22.33 -3.50
N THR A 18 -4.81 21.42 -2.91
CA THR A 18 -4.28 20.22 -2.25
C THR A 18 -3.66 19.33 -3.31
N LEU A 19 -2.34 19.40 -3.49
CA LEU A 19 -1.56 18.43 -4.23
C LEU A 19 -1.66 17.10 -3.47
N ILE A 20 -2.53 16.20 -3.94
CA ILE A 20 -2.55 14.81 -3.50
C ILE A 20 -1.30 14.17 -4.09
N LEU A 21 -0.20 14.22 -3.35
CA LEU A 21 0.96 13.40 -3.62
C LEU A 21 0.52 11.95 -3.36
N SER A 22 0.32 11.18 -4.44
CA SER A 22 0.26 9.71 -4.36
C SER A 22 1.63 9.20 -3.91
N SER A 23 1.92 9.40 -2.64
CA SER A 23 3.04 8.79 -1.94
C SER A 23 2.77 7.28 -1.91
N CYS A 24 3.75 6.47 -2.31
CA CYS A 24 3.76 5.05 -1.96
C CYS A 24 3.51 4.96 -0.46
N ALA A 25 2.31 4.55 -0.06
CA ALA A 25 1.89 4.60 1.33
C ALA A 25 2.71 3.58 2.13
N THR A 26 3.79 4.04 2.75
CA THR A 26 4.57 3.21 3.67
C THR A 26 3.75 2.92 4.93
N THR A 27 4.20 1.98 5.74
CA THR A 27 3.54 1.67 7.02
C THR A 27 3.47 2.91 7.91
N GLU A 28 4.55 3.69 7.98
CA GLU A 28 4.62 4.92 8.76
C GLU A 28 3.62 5.98 8.25
N ALA A 29 3.51 6.12 6.94
CA ALA A 29 2.55 7.05 6.33
C ALA A 29 1.11 6.63 6.65
N ARG A 30 0.77 5.35 6.60
CA ARG A 30 -0.56 4.85 6.98
C ARG A 30 -0.86 5.08 8.45
N ILE A 31 0.10 4.81 9.34
CA ILE A 31 -0.04 5.06 10.78
C ILE A 31 -0.27 6.56 11.05
N SER A 32 0.48 7.44 10.39
CA SER A 32 0.34 8.89 10.58
C SER A 32 -0.98 9.44 10.03
N GLN A 33 -1.52 8.84 8.98
CA GLN A 33 -2.81 9.21 8.40
C GLN A 33 -4.01 8.65 9.19
N HIS A 34 -3.82 7.54 9.90
CA HIS A 34 -4.86 6.84 10.65
C HIS A 34 -4.43 6.53 12.10
N PRO A 35 -4.05 7.57 12.88
CA PRO A 35 -3.59 7.39 14.26
C PRO A 35 -4.66 6.77 15.15
N GLU A 36 -5.94 7.02 14.87
CA GLU A 36 -7.09 6.48 15.60
C GLU A 36 -7.20 4.96 15.48
N ILE A 37 -6.82 4.38 14.34
CA ILE A 37 -6.77 2.92 14.16
C ILE A 37 -5.59 2.36 14.94
N TYR A 38 -4.42 2.97 14.79
CA TYR A 38 -3.19 2.51 15.45
C TYR A 38 -3.30 2.53 16.97
N GLN A 39 -3.85 3.60 17.56
CA GLN A 39 -4.01 3.75 19.02
C GLN A 39 -4.99 2.74 19.62
N ARG A 40 -5.94 2.20 18.85
CA ARG A 40 -6.86 1.15 19.33
C ARG A 40 -6.25 -0.24 19.36
N LEU A 41 -5.08 -0.43 18.77
CA LEU A 41 -4.37 -1.71 18.78
C LEU A 41 -3.77 -1.97 20.17
N SER A 42 -3.58 -3.25 20.51
CA SER A 42 -2.80 -3.61 21.69
C SER A 42 -1.35 -3.12 21.55
N PRO A 43 -0.63 -2.84 22.66
CA PRO A 43 0.77 -2.41 22.58
C PRO A 43 1.65 -3.38 21.78
N THR A 44 1.41 -4.68 21.90
CA THR A 44 2.13 -5.70 21.12
C THR A 44 1.83 -5.58 19.62
N ASP A 45 0.56 -5.35 19.26
CA ASP A 45 0.17 -5.20 17.86
C ASP A 45 0.71 -3.89 17.26
N GLN A 46 0.77 -2.81 18.04
CA GLN A 46 1.38 -1.55 17.63
C GLN A 46 2.85 -1.73 17.25
N VAL A 47 3.62 -2.46 18.05
CA VAL A 47 5.04 -2.76 17.75
C VAL A 47 5.15 -3.56 16.47
N LEU A 48 4.38 -4.63 16.32
CA LEU A 48 4.42 -5.47 15.11
C LEU A 48 4.02 -4.70 13.87
N VAL A 49 2.93 -3.92 13.94
CA VAL A 49 2.45 -3.09 12.83
C VAL A 49 3.51 -2.08 12.41
N SER A 50 4.16 -1.39 13.35
CA SER A 50 5.23 -0.42 13.03
C SER A 50 6.42 -1.06 12.30
N GLN A 51 6.65 -2.35 12.52
CA GLN A 51 7.67 -3.15 11.83
C GLN A 51 7.17 -3.81 10.54
N GLY A 52 5.93 -3.55 10.13
CA GLY A 52 5.31 -4.20 8.98
C GLY A 52 5.06 -5.69 9.17
N GLN A 53 4.95 -6.14 10.43
CA GLN A 53 4.72 -7.54 10.80
C GLN A 53 3.28 -7.76 11.22
N ILE A 54 2.81 -9.00 11.05
CA ILE A 54 1.47 -9.42 11.49
C ILE A 54 1.56 -10.74 12.26
N ARG A 55 0.51 -11.05 13.03
CA ARG A 55 0.37 -12.33 13.75
C ARG A 55 -1.08 -12.84 13.68
N PRO A 56 -1.32 -14.12 13.95
CA PRO A 56 -2.67 -14.64 14.11
C PRO A 56 -3.45 -13.87 15.18
N GLY A 57 -4.74 -13.67 14.97
CA GLY A 57 -5.64 -12.93 15.86
C GLY A 57 -5.69 -11.42 15.63
N MET A 58 -4.78 -10.82 14.86
CA MET A 58 -4.86 -9.40 14.46
C MET A 58 -6.12 -9.12 13.64
N THR A 59 -6.62 -7.90 13.76
CA THR A 59 -7.77 -7.41 12.96
C THR A 59 -7.36 -7.08 11.53
N THR A 60 -8.36 -6.99 10.64
CA THR A 60 -8.15 -6.52 9.26
C THR A 60 -7.53 -5.12 9.21
N ASP A 61 -7.93 -4.24 10.13
CA ASP A 61 -7.38 -2.88 10.21
C ASP A 61 -5.89 -2.88 10.59
N ALA A 62 -5.48 -3.75 11.52
CA ALA A 62 -4.08 -3.90 11.89
C ALA A 62 -3.23 -4.41 10.71
N VAL A 63 -3.75 -5.40 9.96
CA VAL A 63 -3.08 -5.92 8.77
C VAL A 63 -3.01 -4.85 7.68
N TRP A 64 -4.07 -4.07 7.49
CA TRP A 64 -4.06 -2.97 6.52
C TRP A 64 -3.03 -1.90 6.89
N LEU A 65 -2.90 -1.52 8.16
CA LEU A 65 -1.84 -0.60 8.60
C LEU A 65 -0.45 -1.17 8.30
N ALA A 66 -0.21 -2.46 8.59
CA ALA A 66 1.09 -3.10 8.41
C ALA A 66 1.45 -3.32 6.94
N TRP A 67 0.51 -3.85 6.15
CA TRP A 67 0.77 -4.35 4.80
C TRP A 67 0.17 -3.50 3.69
N GLY A 68 -0.78 -2.61 4.01
CA GLY A 68 -1.51 -1.79 3.05
C GLY A 68 -2.67 -2.51 2.40
N THR A 69 -3.17 -1.90 1.33
CA THR A 69 -4.28 -2.44 0.55
C THR A 69 -3.82 -3.68 -0.23
N PRO A 70 -4.56 -4.81 -0.16
CA PRO A 70 -4.25 -5.98 -0.95
C PRO A 70 -4.57 -5.76 -2.43
N ASP A 71 -3.84 -6.46 -3.30
CA ASP A 71 -4.12 -6.46 -4.73
C ASP A 71 -5.38 -7.26 -5.07
N GLN A 72 -5.67 -8.32 -4.31
CA GLN A 72 -6.84 -9.16 -4.50
C GLN A 72 -7.44 -9.59 -3.15
N LYS A 73 -8.77 -9.70 -3.11
CA LYS A 73 -9.53 -10.27 -2.00
C LYS A 73 -10.32 -11.47 -2.52
N LEU A 74 -10.05 -12.63 -1.98
CA LEU A 74 -10.65 -13.89 -2.40
C LEU A 74 -11.55 -14.44 -1.29
N PRO A 75 -12.85 -14.58 -1.54
CA PRO A 75 -13.74 -15.26 -0.59
C PRO A 75 -13.44 -16.76 -0.57
N GLY A 76 -13.58 -17.37 0.61
CA GLY A 76 -13.35 -18.79 0.80
C GLY A 76 -14.14 -19.35 1.97
N LYS A 77 -13.92 -20.63 2.24
CA LYS A 77 -14.45 -21.31 3.44
C LYS A 77 -13.38 -22.24 4.01
N VAL A 78 -13.19 -22.20 5.32
CA VAL A 78 -12.34 -23.13 6.04
C VAL A 78 -13.17 -23.81 7.13
N ARG A 79 -13.28 -25.13 7.07
CA ARG A 79 -14.12 -25.94 7.97
C ARG A 79 -15.54 -25.40 8.09
N GLY A 80 -16.16 -25.04 6.95
CA GLY A 80 -17.53 -24.51 6.90
C GLY A 80 -17.69 -23.04 7.31
N ARG A 81 -16.66 -22.39 7.84
CA ARG A 81 -16.70 -20.98 8.22
C ARG A 81 -16.25 -20.09 7.06
N PRO A 82 -16.95 -18.98 6.78
CA PRO A 82 -16.56 -18.05 5.75
C PRO A 82 -15.21 -17.42 6.10
N THR A 83 -14.37 -17.26 5.08
CA THR A 83 -13.06 -16.63 5.17
C THR A 83 -12.87 -15.66 4.02
N GLU A 84 -11.98 -14.68 4.21
CA GLU A 84 -11.50 -13.80 3.17
C GLU A 84 -9.97 -13.88 3.13
N THR A 85 -9.40 -14.10 1.95
CA THR A 85 -7.94 -14.12 1.78
C THR A 85 -7.51 -12.89 1.00
N TRP A 86 -6.61 -12.11 1.59
CA TRP A 86 -5.95 -11.00 0.94
C TRP A 86 -4.65 -11.48 0.31
N VAL A 87 -4.46 -11.15 -0.97
CA VAL A 87 -3.28 -11.52 -1.74
C VAL A 87 -2.54 -10.25 -2.15
N TYR A 88 -1.23 -10.24 -1.92
CA TYR A 88 -0.33 -9.16 -2.31
C TYR A 88 0.57 -9.63 -3.42
N ILE A 89 0.57 -8.90 -4.53
CA ILE A 89 1.29 -9.22 -5.76
C ILE A 89 2.56 -8.37 -5.83
N ARG A 90 3.64 -8.99 -6.23
CA ARG A 90 4.87 -8.31 -6.65
C ARG A 90 5.16 -8.64 -8.10
N TYR A 91 5.97 -7.80 -8.71
CA TYR A 91 6.41 -8.00 -10.08
C TYR A 91 7.88 -8.39 -10.07
N ASN A 92 8.19 -9.53 -10.67
CA ASN A 92 9.56 -9.90 -10.95
C ASN A 92 10.04 -9.07 -12.15
N THR A 93 11.12 -8.32 -11.97
CA THR A 93 11.81 -7.66 -13.07
C THR A 93 12.98 -8.57 -13.42
N PRO A 94 12.98 -9.21 -14.60
CA PRO A 94 14.15 -9.95 -15.04
C PRO A 94 15.39 -9.05 -14.98
N PRO A 95 16.58 -9.59 -14.65
CA PRO A 95 17.79 -8.80 -14.73
C PRO A 95 17.87 -8.20 -16.13
N SER A 96 17.98 -6.89 -16.23
CA SER A 96 18.26 -6.24 -17.51
C SER A 96 19.60 -6.77 -17.99
N TYR A 97 19.60 -7.54 -19.07
CA TYR A 97 20.82 -7.93 -19.76
C TYR A 97 21.44 -6.71 -20.48
N GLY A 98 21.56 -5.60 -19.76
CA GLY A 98 22.35 -4.43 -20.16
C GLY A 98 23.82 -4.72 -19.93
N GLY A 99 24.40 -5.60 -20.69
CA GLY A 99 25.85 -5.67 -20.77
C GLY A 99 26.39 -4.34 -21.35
N PRO A 100 27.61 -3.91 -20.96
CA PRO A 100 28.18 -2.62 -21.40
C PRO A 100 28.48 -2.48 -22.90
N TYR A 101 27.96 -3.36 -23.73
CA TYR A 101 28.29 -3.52 -25.15
C TYR A 101 27.14 -3.28 -26.15
N TYR A 102 25.98 -2.81 -25.73
CA TYR A 102 24.87 -2.51 -26.64
C TYR A 102 24.51 -1.01 -26.62
N TYR A 103 25.43 -0.18 -27.08
CA TYR A 103 25.14 1.17 -27.56
C TYR A 103 25.12 1.17 -29.08
N GLY A 104 24.06 0.61 -29.68
CA GLY A 104 23.75 0.79 -31.09
C GLY A 104 22.80 1.99 -31.27
N PRO A 105 22.83 2.68 -32.42
CA PRO A 105 21.97 3.84 -32.70
C PRO A 105 20.46 3.51 -32.80
N PHE A 106 20.05 2.28 -32.53
CA PHE A 106 18.67 1.77 -32.53
C PHE A 106 18.35 1.05 -31.22
N ASP A 107 18.95 1.46 -30.10
CA ASP A 107 18.61 0.90 -28.79
C ASP A 107 17.20 1.36 -28.37
N TRP A 108 16.20 0.65 -28.88
CA TRP A 108 14.92 0.57 -28.24
C TRP A 108 15.14 -0.24 -26.98
N SER A 109 15.32 0.43 -25.84
CA SER A 109 15.47 -0.20 -24.53
C SER A 109 14.41 -1.26 -24.37
N TYR A 110 14.76 -2.52 -24.60
CA TYR A 110 13.88 -3.66 -24.32
C TYR A 110 13.65 -3.66 -22.82
N ILE A 111 12.51 -3.14 -22.40
CA ILE A 111 12.04 -3.26 -21.03
C ILE A 111 11.43 -4.67 -20.93
N PRO A 112 12.12 -5.60 -20.27
CA PRO A 112 11.60 -6.95 -20.15
C PRO A 112 10.24 -6.92 -19.44
N PRO A 113 9.27 -7.74 -19.87
CA PRO A 113 7.96 -7.78 -19.27
C PRO A 113 8.06 -8.13 -17.79
N LYS A 114 7.35 -7.38 -16.95
CA LYS A 114 7.25 -7.66 -15.51
C LYS A 114 6.22 -8.77 -15.32
N PHE A 115 6.62 -9.86 -14.69
CA PHE A 115 5.70 -10.96 -14.38
C PHE A 115 5.16 -10.80 -12.96
N PRO A 116 3.82 -10.75 -12.79
CA PRO A 116 3.22 -10.71 -11.46
C PRO A 116 3.34 -12.07 -10.77
N TYR A 117 3.65 -12.04 -9.47
CA TYR A 117 3.61 -13.22 -8.62
C TYR A 117 3.09 -12.88 -7.23
N PRO A 118 2.35 -13.79 -6.58
CA PRO A 118 1.91 -13.58 -5.21
C PRO A 118 3.13 -13.62 -4.27
N SER A 119 3.34 -12.55 -3.49
CA SER A 119 4.49 -12.44 -2.57
C SER A 119 4.14 -12.76 -1.13
N LYS A 120 2.91 -12.50 -0.73
CA LYS A 120 2.39 -12.80 0.60
C LYS A 120 0.88 -12.89 0.56
N GLY A 121 0.31 -13.65 1.48
CA GLY A 121 -1.13 -13.77 1.64
C GLY A 121 -1.52 -13.89 3.11
N VAL A 122 -2.71 -13.41 3.44
CA VAL A 122 -3.30 -13.51 4.78
C VAL A 122 -4.77 -13.88 4.67
N THR A 123 -5.20 -14.83 5.48
CA THR A 123 -6.60 -15.30 5.53
C THR A 123 -7.23 -14.87 6.84
N PHE A 124 -8.41 -14.31 6.74
CA PHE A 124 -9.24 -13.87 7.86
C PHE A 124 -10.46 -14.76 8.01
N SER A 125 -10.85 -14.99 9.27
CA SER A 125 -12.16 -15.51 9.65
C SER A 125 -12.72 -14.59 10.73
N ASN A 126 -13.97 -14.17 10.59
CA ASN A 126 -14.61 -13.20 11.50
C ASN A 126 -13.75 -11.92 11.72
N GLY A 127 -13.13 -11.38 10.66
CA GLY A 127 -12.33 -10.17 10.71
C GLY A 127 -10.99 -10.30 11.44
N ARG A 128 -10.54 -11.53 11.74
CA ARG A 128 -9.26 -11.79 12.41
C ARG A 128 -8.39 -12.74 11.60
N VAL A 129 -7.08 -12.49 11.62
CA VAL A 129 -6.08 -13.33 10.97
C VAL A 129 -6.12 -14.74 11.58
N VAL A 130 -6.35 -15.73 10.73
CA VAL A 130 -6.25 -17.15 11.10
C VAL A 130 -5.02 -17.82 10.53
N PHE A 131 -4.51 -17.30 9.39
CA PHE A 131 -3.33 -17.83 8.73
C PHE A 131 -2.71 -16.74 7.84
N PHE A 132 -1.38 -16.74 7.74
CA PHE A 132 -0.66 -15.93 6.76
C PHE A 132 0.62 -16.64 6.32
N ARG A 133 1.12 -16.26 5.16
CA ARG A 133 2.39 -16.78 4.62
C ARG A 133 3.08 -15.77 3.73
N TYR A 134 4.40 -15.85 3.72
CA TYR A 134 5.24 -15.23 2.71
C TYR A 134 5.56 -16.27 1.64
N LEU A 135 5.53 -15.87 0.39
CA LEU A 135 5.83 -16.72 -0.75
C LEU A 135 7.18 -16.31 -1.31
N PRO A 136 8.06 -17.27 -1.65
CA PRO A 136 9.34 -16.95 -2.25
C PRO A 136 9.14 -16.31 -3.62
N SER A 137 10.08 -15.44 -4.02
CA SER A 137 10.15 -14.98 -5.39
C SER A 137 10.39 -16.17 -6.33
N PRO A 138 9.73 -16.22 -7.49
CA PRO A 138 10.07 -17.21 -8.50
C PRO A 138 11.55 -17.03 -8.91
N PRO A 139 12.25 -18.11 -9.28
CA PRO A 139 13.61 -18.01 -9.79
C PRO A 139 13.63 -17.10 -11.04
N PRO A 140 14.73 -16.38 -11.28
CA PRO A 140 14.90 -15.66 -12.53
C PRO A 140 14.85 -16.64 -13.70
N LEU A 141 14.10 -16.27 -14.73
CA LEU A 141 14.00 -17.03 -15.99
C LEU A 141 15.29 -16.94 -16.79
#